data_f3c90b05f2cefbf4851f603adad71795
#
_entry.id   f3c90b05f2cefbf4851f603adad71795
#
_cell.length_a   1.000
_cell.length_b   1.000
_cell.length_c   1.000
_cell.angle_alpha   90.00
_cell.angle_beta   90.00
_cell.angle_gamma   90.00
#
_symmetry.space_group_name_H-M   'P 1'
#
loop_
_entity.id
_entity.type
_entity.pdbx_description
1 polymer ?
#
loop_
_entity_poly.entity_id
_entity_poly.type
_entity_poly.pdbx_seq_one_letter_code
_entity_poly.pdbx_strand_id
1 'polypeptide(L)'
;LGGAISHFVLAFADVLFRVYLSRAVAGMMAGGLPVATALIADASTPEQRSRAMGLIGRAFGIGLILGPVIGGVLARSETDFMLPCLVAGVLSVLAAVLAFVLLPAGQAREGHAGATVGDTPPAPLREIVRRPGLPLFIGQFCFHTSAVSASVYLFPLWVANGLGWQAREVGLFFGLIGVVMVVTQGNVLGRMTDRFGTLWVLRGAALCFSASLALSAVATQAWAMGALGLLLFSAATLCQPVLNTIASHLVTPASRGQFFG
;
A
#
# COMPACT_ATOMS: atom_id res chain seq x y z
N LEU A 1 -13.33 11.93 5.51
CA LEU A 1 -13.19 13.10 6.40
C LEU A 1 -12.01 12.92 7.39
N GLY A 2 -11.85 11.76 8.02
CA GLY A 2 -10.76 11.53 8.98
C GLY A 2 -9.36 11.73 8.41
N GLY A 3 -9.12 11.30 7.17
CA GLY A 3 -7.87 11.57 6.46
C GLY A 3 -7.59 13.07 6.28
N ALA A 4 -8.62 13.85 5.95
CA ALA A 4 -8.50 15.31 5.84
C ALA A 4 -8.11 15.95 7.18
N ILE A 5 -8.81 15.58 8.26
CA ILE A 5 -8.49 16.06 9.62
C ILE A 5 -7.03 15.73 9.97
N SER A 6 -6.61 14.49 9.73
CA SER A 6 -5.24 14.06 9.98
C SER A 6 -4.22 14.93 9.23
N HIS A 7 -4.43 15.19 7.94
CA HIS A 7 -3.50 16.01 7.14
C HIS A 7 -3.46 17.47 7.60
N PHE A 8 -4.62 18.05 7.97
CA PHE A 8 -4.65 19.42 8.50
C PHE A 8 -3.97 19.51 9.87
N VAL A 9 -4.21 18.54 10.76
CA VAL A 9 -3.49 18.50 12.06
C VAL A 9 -1.98 18.39 11.84
N LEU A 10 -1.55 17.59 10.85
CA LEU A 10 -0.15 17.44 10.51
C LEU A 10 0.45 18.72 9.90
N ALA A 11 -0.30 19.42 9.05
CA ALA A 11 0.15 20.68 8.43
C ALA A 11 0.53 21.76 9.44
N PHE A 12 -0.17 21.77 10.59
CA PHE A 12 0.07 22.73 11.67
C PHE A 12 0.77 22.11 12.90
N ALA A 13 1.44 20.97 12.70
CA ALA A 13 2.15 20.28 13.77
C ALA A 13 3.49 20.98 14.07
N ASP A 14 3.52 21.73 15.18
CA ASP A 14 4.70 22.39 15.73
C ASP A 14 5.38 21.60 16.85
N VAL A 15 4.67 20.59 17.39
CA VAL A 15 5.14 19.70 18.45
C VAL A 15 4.90 18.23 18.09
N LEU A 16 5.78 17.36 18.59
CA LEU A 16 5.73 15.92 18.30
C LEU A 16 4.38 15.29 18.69
N PHE A 17 3.74 15.79 19.74
CA PHE A 17 2.41 15.31 20.14
C PHE A 17 1.36 15.45 19.03
N ARG A 18 1.34 16.58 18.29
CA ARG A 18 0.41 16.78 17.17
C ARG A 18 0.69 15.83 16.01
N VAL A 19 1.96 15.49 15.79
CA VAL A 19 2.34 14.46 14.80
C VAL A 19 1.74 13.11 15.20
N TYR A 20 1.91 12.68 16.45
CA TYR A 20 1.32 11.43 16.93
C TYR A 20 -0.22 11.45 16.88
N LEU A 21 -0.83 12.55 17.27
CA LEU A 21 -2.29 12.71 17.19
C LEU A 21 -2.80 12.57 15.75
N SER A 22 -2.13 13.23 14.80
CA SER A 22 -2.43 13.11 13.39
C SER A 22 -2.34 11.64 12.92
N ARG A 23 -1.28 10.92 13.30
CA ARG A 23 -1.11 9.51 12.92
C ARG A 23 -2.14 8.60 13.55
N ALA A 24 -2.53 8.85 14.82
CA ALA A 24 -3.60 8.12 15.50
C ALA A 24 -4.95 8.31 14.79
N VAL A 25 -5.30 9.54 14.44
CA VAL A 25 -6.53 9.84 13.68
C VAL A 25 -6.50 9.17 12.30
N ALA A 26 -5.38 9.23 11.58
CA ALA A 26 -5.23 8.56 10.29
C ALA A 26 -5.43 7.05 10.42
N GLY A 27 -4.82 6.42 11.44
CA GLY A 27 -4.93 4.97 11.67
C GLY A 27 -6.36 4.53 11.99
N MET A 28 -7.06 5.26 12.88
CA MET A 28 -8.47 4.97 13.21
C MET A 28 -9.40 5.07 12.00
N MET A 29 -9.05 5.89 11.00
CA MET A 29 -9.85 6.13 9.80
C MET A 29 -9.32 5.41 8.55
N ALA A 30 -8.41 4.46 8.70
CA ALA A 30 -7.75 3.76 7.58
C ALA A 30 -8.66 2.80 6.78
N GLY A 31 -9.91 2.60 7.19
CA GLY A 31 -10.88 1.69 6.55
C GLY A 31 -11.38 2.10 5.16
N GLY A 32 -10.90 3.20 4.58
CA GLY A 32 -11.43 3.71 3.30
C GLY A 32 -11.22 2.78 2.11
N LEU A 33 -10.07 2.16 1.98
CA LEU A 33 -9.77 1.25 0.86
C LEU A 33 -10.56 -0.06 0.94
N PRO A 34 -10.62 -0.80 2.06
CA PRO A 34 -11.48 -1.96 2.21
C PRO A 34 -12.96 -1.67 1.91
N VAL A 35 -13.49 -0.55 2.41
CA VAL A 35 -14.88 -0.14 2.14
C VAL A 35 -15.09 0.15 0.66
N ALA A 36 -14.18 0.86 0.00
CA ALA A 36 -14.28 1.14 -1.43
C ALA A 36 -14.23 -0.15 -2.27
N THR A 37 -13.36 -1.10 -1.91
CA THR A 37 -13.27 -2.40 -2.61
C THR A 37 -14.54 -3.23 -2.42
N ALA A 38 -15.10 -3.25 -1.21
CA ALA A 38 -16.36 -3.93 -0.94
C ALA A 38 -17.51 -3.32 -1.75
N LEU A 39 -17.65 -1.99 -1.72
CA LEU A 39 -18.69 -1.27 -2.47
C LEU A 39 -18.63 -1.54 -3.98
N ILE A 40 -17.44 -1.55 -4.55
CA ILE A 40 -17.26 -1.85 -5.98
C ILE A 40 -17.56 -3.32 -6.28
N ALA A 41 -17.19 -4.24 -5.37
CA ALA A 41 -17.53 -5.65 -5.51
C ALA A 41 -19.04 -5.88 -5.51
N ASP A 42 -19.77 -5.17 -4.64
CA ASP A 42 -21.23 -5.26 -4.53
C ASP A 42 -21.95 -4.61 -5.72
N ALA A 43 -21.41 -3.51 -6.25
CA ALA A 43 -21.97 -2.80 -7.40
C ALA A 43 -21.62 -3.43 -8.76
N SER A 44 -20.76 -4.46 -8.80
CA SER A 44 -20.26 -5.07 -10.04
C SER A 44 -20.86 -6.46 -10.27
N THR A 45 -21.26 -6.76 -11.51
CA THR A 45 -21.60 -8.15 -11.89
C THR A 45 -20.34 -9.04 -11.81
N PRO A 46 -20.48 -10.38 -11.65
CA PRO A 46 -19.33 -11.29 -11.59
C PRO A 46 -18.36 -11.12 -12.76
N GLU A 47 -18.87 -10.86 -13.97
CA GLU A 47 -18.08 -10.70 -15.20
C GLU A 47 -17.33 -9.36 -15.22
N GLN A 48 -17.88 -8.32 -14.62
CA GLN A 48 -17.31 -6.96 -14.58
C GLN A 48 -16.39 -6.75 -13.37
N ARG A 49 -16.50 -7.57 -12.33
CA ARG A 49 -15.80 -7.41 -11.05
C ARG A 49 -14.28 -7.32 -11.21
N SER A 50 -13.69 -8.18 -12.04
CA SER A 50 -12.23 -8.16 -12.31
C SER A 50 -11.80 -6.83 -12.93
N ARG A 51 -12.58 -6.32 -13.89
CA ARG A 51 -12.29 -5.02 -14.54
C ARG A 51 -12.46 -3.85 -13.57
N ALA A 52 -13.47 -3.88 -12.72
CA ALA A 52 -13.73 -2.86 -11.71
C ALA A 52 -12.63 -2.82 -10.63
N MET A 53 -12.17 -3.98 -10.15
CA MET A 53 -11.03 -4.08 -9.25
C MET A 53 -9.73 -3.58 -9.90
N GLY A 54 -9.54 -3.82 -11.20
CA GLY A 54 -8.41 -3.28 -11.96
C GLY A 54 -8.42 -1.74 -12.04
N LEU A 55 -9.59 -1.08 -11.96
CA LEU A 55 -9.68 0.38 -11.89
C LEU A 55 -9.14 0.91 -10.56
N ILE A 56 -9.47 0.24 -9.44
CA ILE A 56 -8.92 0.60 -8.12
C ILE A 56 -7.40 0.51 -8.14
N GLY A 57 -6.86 -0.61 -8.67
CA GLY A 57 -5.42 -0.80 -8.77
C GLY A 57 -4.72 0.30 -9.59
N ARG A 58 -5.34 0.71 -10.70
CA ARG A 58 -4.82 1.82 -11.53
C ARG A 58 -4.88 3.16 -10.79
N ALA A 59 -5.98 3.48 -10.13
CA ALA A 59 -6.12 4.69 -9.34
C ALA A 59 -5.09 4.74 -8.20
N PHE A 60 -4.89 3.62 -7.50
CA PHE A 60 -3.87 3.48 -6.46
C PHE A 60 -2.45 3.67 -7.03
N GLY A 61 -2.15 3.06 -8.19
CA GLY A 61 -0.86 3.22 -8.86
C GLY A 61 -0.57 4.66 -9.26
N ILE A 62 -1.56 5.38 -9.81
CA ILE A 62 -1.45 6.80 -10.13
C ILE A 62 -1.18 7.63 -8.86
N GLY A 63 -1.91 7.37 -7.77
CA GLY A 63 -1.70 8.02 -6.49
C GLY A 63 -0.31 7.79 -5.92
N LEU A 64 0.22 6.58 -6.06
CA LEU A 64 1.56 6.22 -5.60
C LEU A 64 2.68 6.91 -6.40
N ILE A 65 2.45 7.20 -7.69
CA ILE A 65 3.38 7.98 -8.51
C ILE A 65 3.29 9.46 -8.15
N LEU A 66 2.08 10.01 -8.17
CA LEU A 66 1.86 11.45 -8.02
C LEU A 66 2.09 11.92 -6.57
N GLY A 67 1.74 11.10 -5.56
CA GLY A 67 1.84 11.46 -4.16
C GLY A 67 3.25 11.92 -3.76
N PRO A 68 4.27 11.08 -3.87
CA PRO A 68 5.64 11.45 -3.52
C PRO A 68 6.20 12.60 -4.38
N VAL A 69 5.86 12.64 -5.68
CA VAL A 69 6.29 13.73 -6.57
C VAL A 69 5.70 15.06 -6.13
N ILE A 70 4.39 15.12 -5.90
CA ILE A 70 3.71 16.33 -5.40
C ILE A 70 4.28 16.71 -4.04
N GLY A 71 4.41 15.73 -3.13
CA GLY A 71 4.96 15.95 -1.79
C GLY A 71 6.36 16.54 -1.82
N GLY A 72 7.25 15.95 -2.61
CA GLY A 72 8.64 16.39 -2.73
C GLY A 72 8.79 17.75 -3.43
N VAL A 73 8.00 18.02 -4.48
CA VAL A 73 8.05 19.30 -5.21
C VAL A 73 7.47 20.46 -4.39
N LEU A 74 6.44 20.18 -3.58
CA LEU A 74 5.79 21.20 -2.74
C LEU A 74 6.50 21.42 -1.39
N ALA A 75 7.38 20.53 -0.96
CA ALA A 75 8.19 20.73 0.23
C ALA A 75 9.15 21.92 0.02
N ARG A 76 9.07 22.92 0.91
CA ARG A 76 9.91 24.13 0.80
C ARG A 76 11.28 23.92 1.41
N SER A 77 11.40 23.04 2.38
CA SER A 77 12.63 22.65 3.04
C SER A 77 12.50 21.25 3.60
N GLU A 78 13.59 20.70 4.17
CA GLU A 78 13.58 19.38 4.82
C GLU A 78 12.66 19.30 6.05
N THR A 79 12.28 20.43 6.61
CA THR A 79 11.45 20.54 7.82
C THR A 79 10.10 21.20 7.59
N ASP A 80 9.89 21.85 6.42
CA ASP A 80 8.63 22.53 6.10
C ASP A 80 7.78 21.70 5.14
N PHE A 81 6.94 20.84 5.71
CA PHE A 81 5.96 20.01 5.00
C PHE A 81 4.53 20.57 5.09
N MET A 82 4.35 21.82 5.51
CA MET A 82 3.03 22.43 5.67
C MET A 82 2.23 22.38 4.35
N LEU A 83 2.83 22.84 3.25
CA LEU A 83 2.14 22.92 1.96
C LEU A 83 1.75 21.54 1.39
N PRO A 84 2.61 20.52 1.36
CA PRO A 84 2.22 19.16 0.98
C PRO A 84 1.06 18.61 1.81
N CYS A 85 1.08 18.82 3.13
CA CYS A 85 0.03 18.36 4.03
C CYS A 85 -1.31 19.10 3.78
N LEU A 86 -1.27 20.40 3.53
CA LEU A 86 -2.47 21.18 3.17
C LEU A 86 -3.08 20.66 1.85
N VAL A 87 -2.26 20.45 0.82
CA VAL A 87 -2.73 19.91 -0.47
C VAL A 87 -3.33 18.52 -0.28
N ALA A 88 -2.68 17.63 0.48
CA ALA A 88 -3.23 16.31 0.80
C ALA A 88 -4.57 16.40 1.57
N GLY A 89 -4.68 17.35 2.51
CA GLY A 89 -5.91 17.64 3.23
C GLY A 89 -7.04 18.08 2.30
N VAL A 90 -6.77 19.03 1.41
CA VAL A 90 -7.75 19.52 0.42
C VAL A 90 -8.18 18.38 -0.54
N LEU A 91 -7.24 17.59 -1.05
CA LEU A 91 -7.58 16.43 -1.89
C LEU A 91 -8.44 15.40 -1.13
N SER A 92 -8.18 15.20 0.16
CA SER A 92 -8.98 14.31 1.01
C SER A 92 -10.40 14.84 1.24
N VAL A 93 -10.56 16.17 1.40
CA VAL A 93 -11.89 16.80 1.46
C VAL A 93 -12.61 16.65 0.13
N LEU A 94 -11.93 16.94 -0.98
CA LEU A 94 -12.51 16.80 -2.31
C LEU A 94 -12.98 15.36 -2.56
N ALA A 95 -12.16 14.36 -2.22
CA ALA A 95 -12.54 12.95 -2.33
C ALA A 95 -13.77 12.62 -1.47
N ALA A 96 -13.87 13.17 -0.25
CA ALA A 96 -15.01 12.96 0.64
C ALA A 96 -16.29 13.63 0.07
N VAL A 97 -16.17 14.83 -0.47
CA VAL A 97 -17.30 15.54 -1.11
C VAL A 97 -17.77 14.79 -2.34
N LEU A 98 -16.84 14.36 -3.22
CA LEU A 98 -17.18 13.56 -4.39
C LEU A 98 -17.87 12.24 -4.00
N ALA A 99 -17.36 11.55 -2.96
CA ALA A 99 -18.02 10.36 -2.45
C ALA A 99 -19.44 10.65 -1.95
N PHE A 100 -19.64 11.74 -1.22
CA PHE A 100 -20.95 12.12 -0.69
C PHE A 100 -21.95 12.51 -1.80
N VAL A 101 -21.48 13.19 -2.84
CA VAL A 101 -22.34 13.65 -3.95
C VAL A 101 -22.61 12.53 -4.96
N LEU A 102 -21.61 11.70 -5.27
CA LEU A 102 -21.72 10.73 -6.36
C LEU A 102 -22.19 9.34 -5.91
N LEU A 103 -22.00 8.99 -4.61
CA LEU A 103 -22.45 7.69 -4.13
C LEU A 103 -23.92 7.76 -3.67
N PRO A 104 -24.83 6.96 -4.26
CA PRO A 104 -26.24 6.95 -3.87
C PRO A 104 -26.39 6.41 -2.43
N ALA A 105 -27.11 7.15 -1.61
CA ALA A 105 -27.32 6.88 -0.17
C ALA A 105 -28.21 5.65 0.16
N GLY A 106 -28.35 4.68 -0.71
CA GLY A 106 -29.29 3.57 -0.50
C GLY A 106 -28.82 2.18 -0.91
N GLN A 107 -27.79 2.06 -1.73
CA GLN A 107 -27.45 0.76 -2.34
C GLN A 107 -26.58 -0.16 -1.44
N ALA A 108 -26.02 0.35 -0.35
CA ALA A 108 -25.21 -0.46 0.56
C ALA A 108 -26.03 -1.43 1.44
N ARG A 109 -27.34 -1.31 1.50
CA ARG A 109 -28.18 -2.11 2.41
C ARG A 109 -28.94 -3.24 1.71
N GLU A 110 -29.20 -3.14 0.42
CA GLU A 110 -30.00 -4.16 -0.30
C GLU A 110 -29.15 -5.30 -0.89
N GLY A 111 -27.84 -5.06 -1.16
CA GLY A 111 -26.94 -6.08 -1.72
C GLY A 111 -26.56 -7.19 -0.75
N HIS A 112 -26.63 -6.93 0.57
CA HIS A 112 -26.29 -7.96 1.58
C HIS A 112 -27.43 -8.92 1.94
N ALA A 113 -28.66 -8.63 1.53
CA ALA A 113 -29.81 -9.49 1.83
C ALA A 113 -29.98 -10.66 0.86
N GLY A 114 -29.23 -10.69 -0.25
CA GLY A 114 -29.38 -11.69 -1.31
C GLY A 114 -28.16 -12.56 -1.61
N ALA A 115 -26.98 -12.21 -1.11
CA ALA A 115 -25.86 -13.14 -1.14
C ALA A 115 -26.05 -14.15 -0.02
N THR A 116 -26.60 -15.30 -0.34
CA THR A 116 -26.43 -16.53 0.43
C THR A 116 -24.94 -16.81 0.51
N VAL A 117 -24.27 -16.18 1.47
CA VAL A 117 -23.05 -16.74 2.06
C VAL A 117 -23.52 -18.11 2.53
N GLY A 118 -23.01 -19.16 1.90
CA GLY A 118 -23.44 -20.52 2.22
C GLY A 118 -23.55 -20.66 3.73
N ASP A 119 -24.60 -21.35 4.19
CA ASP A 119 -25.03 -21.54 5.59
C ASP A 119 -23.96 -22.07 6.57
N THR A 120 -22.71 -22.02 6.21
CA THR A 120 -21.59 -22.36 7.07
C THR A 120 -21.15 -21.10 7.83
N PRO A 121 -21.37 -21.05 9.15
CA PRO A 121 -20.87 -19.95 9.97
C PRO A 121 -19.35 -19.79 9.73
N PRO A 122 -18.86 -18.56 9.60
CA PRO A 122 -17.44 -18.31 9.36
C PRO A 122 -16.62 -18.99 10.45
N ALA A 123 -15.61 -19.77 10.05
CA ALA A 123 -14.76 -20.48 10.98
C ALA A 123 -14.14 -19.50 11.98
N PRO A 124 -14.11 -19.80 13.28
CA PRO A 124 -13.54 -18.91 14.28
C PRO A 124 -12.07 -18.61 13.93
N LEU A 125 -11.65 -17.37 14.11
CA LEU A 125 -10.30 -16.87 13.75
C LEU A 125 -9.19 -17.79 14.27
N ARG A 126 -9.38 -18.38 15.45
CA ARG A 126 -8.47 -19.35 16.07
C ARG A 126 -8.27 -20.62 15.23
N GLU A 127 -9.31 -21.09 14.56
CA GLU A 127 -9.23 -22.28 13.70
C GLU A 127 -8.53 -21.94 12.38
N ILE A 128 -8.79 -20.75 11.84
CA ILE A 128 -8.12 -20.24 10.64
C ILE A 128 -6.62 -20.15 10.89
N VAL A 129 -6.20 -19.52 11.99
CA VAL A 129 -4.77 -19.31 12.33
C VAL A 129 -4.04 -20.64 12.62
N ARG A 130 -4.75 -21.69 13.03
CA ARG A 130 -4.16 -23.02 13.29
C ARG A 130 -3.94 -23.87 12.03
N ARG A 131 -4.36 -23.43 10.86
CA ARG A 131 -4.12 -24.20 9.62
C ARG A 131 -2.63 -24.34 9.34
N PRO A 132 -2.19 -25.54 8.90
CA PRO A 132 -0.77 -25.79 8.59
C PRO A 132 -0.26 -24.77 7.55
N GLY A 133 0.89 -24.17 7.85
CA GLY A 133 1.54 -23.17 7.00
C GLY A 133 1.06 -21.72 7.19
N LEU A 134 -0.13 -21.48 7.74
CA LEU A 134 -0.66 -20.12 7.91
C LEU A 134 0.12 -19.28 8.95
N PRO A 135 0.52 -19.82 10.12
CA PRO A 135 1.36 -19.07 11.07
C PRO A 135 2.69 -18.63 10.46
N LEU A 136 3.34 -19.52 9.69
CA LEU A 136 4.60 -19.20 8.99
C LEU A 136 4.37 -18.11 7.94
N PHE A 137 3.25 -18.19 7.21
CA PHE A 137 2.87 -17.17 6.24
C PHE A 137 2.61 -15.80 6.91
N ILE A 138 1.86 -15.77 8.03
CA ILE A 138 1.61 -14.56 8.80
C ILE A 138 2.94 -13.96 9.29
N GLY A 139 3.84 -14.79 9.83
CA GLY A 139 5.18 -14.36 10.22
C GLY A 139 5.95 -13.74 9.06
N GLN A 140 5.99 -14.41 7.91
CA GLN A 140 6.62 -13.90 6.69
C GLN A 140 6.01 -12.56 6.24
N PHE A 141 4.68 -12.45 6.26
CA PHE A 141 3.98 -11.22 5.90
C PHE A 141 4.31 -10.06 6.86
N CYS A 142 4.28 -10.31 8.18
CA CYS A 142 4.63 -9.32 9.19
C CYS A 142 6.08 -8.85 9.04
N PHE A 143 7.04 -9.77 8.90
CA PHE A 143 8.45 -9.39 8.70
C PHE A 143 8.67 -8.61 7.42
N HIS A 144 8.06 -9.05 6.31
CA HIS A 144 8.17 -8.34 5.04
C HIS A 144 7.60 -6.93 5.12
N THR A 145 6.38 -6.79 5.63
CA THR A 145 5.70 -5.48 5.77
C THR A 145 6.47 -4.55 6.70
N SER A 146 7.01 -5.06 7.81
CA SER A 146 7.84 -4.28 8.73
C SER A 146 9.13 -3.82 8.07
N ALA A 147 9.81 -4.69 7.33
CA ALA A 147 11.04 -4.35 6.62
C ALA A 147 10.80 -3.31 5.50
N VAL A 148 9.71 -3.46 4.74
CA VAL A 148 9.33 -2.47 3.72
C VAL A 148 8.98 -1.12 4.37
N SER A 149 8.20 -1.12 5.44
CA SER A 149 7.85 0.11 6.16
C SER A 149 9.10 0.80 6.71
N ALA A 150 9.99 0.06 7.36
CA ALA A 150 11.26 0.59 7.83
C ALA A 150 12.08 1.20 6.67
N SER A 151 12.15 0.50 5.53
CA SER A 151 12.88 0.98 4.35
C SER A 151 12.29 2.28 3.80
N VAL A 152 10.96 2.40 3.73
CA VAL A 152 10.29 3.62 3.25
C VAL A 152 10.62 4.83 4.13
N TYR A 153 10.69 4.66 5.45
CA TYR A 153 11.00 5.75 6.37
C TYR A 153 12.50 6.04 6.50
N LEU A 154 13.36 5.01 6.42
CA LEU A 154 14.79 5.18 6.58
C LEU A 154 15.49 5.58 5.29
N PHE A 155 14.97 5.21 4.13
CA PHE A 155 15.59 5.52 2.84
C PHE A 155 15.81 7.03 2.62
N PRO A 156 14.84 7.93 2.88
CA PRO A 156 15.07 9.37 2.76
C PRO A 156 16.23 9.88 3.64
N LEU A 157 16.31 9.39 4.88
CA LEU A 157 17.39 9.75 5.81
C LEU A 157 18.74 9.23 5.34
N TRP A 158 18.76 8.01 4.81
CA TRP A 158 19.99 7.39 4.30
C TRP A 158 20.54 8.14 3.08
N VAL A 159 19.71 8.48 2.11
CA VAL A 159 20.16 9.25 0.92
C VAL A 159 20.42 10.72 1.23
N ALA A 160 19.73 11.32 2.18
CA ALA A 160 20.02 12.67 2.63
C ALA A 160 21.43 12.74 3.25
N ASN A 161 21.78 11.79 4.13
CA ASN A 161 23.11 11.76 4.75
C ASN A 161 24.22 11.35 3.77
N GLY A 162 23.95 10.43 2.84
CA GLY A 162 24.98 9.91 1.92
C GLY A 162 25.14 10.73 0.64
N LEU A 163 24.05 11.31 0.12
CA LEU A 163 24.00 11.99 -1.17
C LEU A 163 23.64 13.48 -1.08
N GLY A 164 23.23 13.97 0.09
CA GLY A 164 22.70 15.32 0.25
C GLY A 164 21.34 15.51 -0.44
N TRP A 165 20.59 14.43 -0.70
CA TRP A 165 19.27 14.53 -1.33
C TRP A 165 18.30 15.25 -0.42
N GLN A 166 17.53 16.15 -1.02
CA GLN A 166 16.44 16.86 -0.37
C GLN A 166 15.08 16.20 -0.67
N ALA A 167 14.03 16.74 -0.11
CA ALA A 167 12.67 16.25 -0.29
C ALA A 167 12.26 16.10 -1.77
N ARG A 168 12.75 16.99 -2.64
CA ARG A 168 12.45 16.95 -4.07
C ARG A 168 13.05 15.73 -4.77
N GLU A 169 14.33 15.45 -4.54
CA GLU A 169 15.02 14.31 -5.15
C GLU A 169 14.42 12.99 -4.65
N VAL A 170 14.14 12.90 -3.35
CA VAL A 170 13.48 11.76 -2.73
C VAL A 170 12.07 11.55 -3.33
N GLY A 171 11.29 12.62 -3.47
CA GLY A 171 9.96 12.59 -4.08
C GLY A 171 9.98 12.10 -5.52
N LEU A 172 10.90 12.59 -6.34
CA LEU A 172 11.09 12.16 -7.72
C LEU A 172 11.53 10.69 -7.81
N PHE A 173 12.41 10.26 -6.90
CA PHE A 173 12.84 8.87 -6.84
C PHE A 173 11.70 7.92 -6.48
N PHE A 174 10.86 8.24 -5.50
CA PHE A 174 9.67 7.46 -5.20
C PHE A 174 8.64 7.52 -6.33
N GLY A 175 8.54 8.61 -7.06
CA GLY A 175 7.76 8.70 -8.30
C GLY A 175 8.24 7.70 -9.35
N LEU A 176 9.56 7.60 -9.56
CA LEU A 176 10.16 6.59 -10.45
C LEU A 176 9.84 5.16 -10.00
N ILE A 177 9.94 4.89 -8.69
CA ILE A 177 9.54 3.59 -8.13
C ILE A 177 8.07 3.29 -8.39
N GLY A 178 7.19 4.29 -8.26
CA GLY A 178 5.78 4.17 -8.62
C GLY A 178 5.57 3.75 -10.08
N VAL A 179 6.31 4.35 -11.01
CA VAL A 179 6.28 3.95 -12.44
C VAL A 179 6.74 2.50 -12.60
N VAL A 180 7.87 2.13 -12.00
CA VAL A 180 8.38 0.74 -12.01
C VAL A 180 7.35 -0.23 -11.46
N MET A 181 6.69 0.13 -10.36
CA MET A 181 5.62 -0.67 -9.75
C MET A 181 4.45 -0.90 -10.72
N VAL A 182 3.96 0.15 -11.38
CA VAL A 182 2.84 0.04 -12.34
C VAL A 182 3.21 -0.87 -13.51
N VAL A 183 4.40 -0.68 -14.07
CA VAL A 183 4.88 -1.53 -15.19
C VAL A 183 5.06 -2.97 -14.74
N THR A 184 5.65 -3.17 -13.57
CA THR A 184 5.98 -4.50 -13.06
C THR A 184 4.71 -5.26 -12.68
N GLN A 185 3.79 -4.66 -11.97
CA GLN A 185 2.53 -5.30 -11.58
C GLN A 185 1.58 -5.49 -12.77
N GLY A 186 1.56 -4.55 -13.72
CA GLY A 186 0.68 -4.64 -14.88
C GLY A 186 1.07 -5.70 -15.90
N ASN A 187 2.35 -5.86 -16.18
CA ASN A 187 2.81 -6.65 -17.32
C ASN A 187 3.83 -7.74 -16.98
N VAL A 188 4.66 -7.53 -15.97
CA VAL A 188 5.82 -8.39 -15.70
C VAL A 188 5.45 -9.49 -14.71
N LEU A 189 4.73 -9.15 -13.64
CA LEU A 189 4.40 -10.08 -12.55
C LEU A 189 3.63 -11.30 -13.06
N GLY A 190 2.59 -11.10 -13.88
CA GLY A 190 1.81 -12.19 -14.47
C GLY A 190 2.68 -13.15 -15.26
N ARG A 191 3.49 -12.62 -16.20
CA ARG A 191 4.41 -13.45 -17.01
C ARG A 191 5.44 -14.18 -16.16
N MET A 192 5.96 -13.56 -15.11
CA MET A 192 6.89 -14.20 -14.20
C MET A 192 6.25 -15.33 -13.41
N THR A 193 5.05 -15.12 -12.88
CA THR A 193 4.32 -16.16 -12.13
C THR A 193 3.89 -17.31 -13.02
N ASP A 194 3.49 -17.05 -14.27
CA ASP A 194 3.12 -18.08 -15.23
C ASP A 194 4.33 -18.92 -15.65
N ARG A 195 5.49 -18.29 -15.83
CA ARG A 195 6.70 -18.97 -16.30
C ARG A 195 7.46 -19.70 -15.19
N PHE A 196 7.60 -19.10 -14.01
CA PHE A 196 8.46 -19.60 -12.94
C PHE A 196 7.65 -20.15 -11.75
N GLY A 197 6.35 -19.86 -11.69
CA GLY A 197 5.50 -20.20 -10.55
C GLY A 197 5.58 -19.18 -9.42
N THR A 198 4.46 -19.03 -8.71
CA THR A 198 4.24 -18.00 -7.67
C THR A 198 5.29 -18.05 -6.54
N LEU A 199 5.65 -19.27 -6.08
CA LEU A 199 6.61 -19.44 -4.97
C LEU A 199 8.04 -19.07 -5.36
N TRP A 200 8.46 -19.37 -6.59
CA TRP A 200 9.81 -19.01 -7.05
C TRP A 200 9.95 -17.51 -7.25
N VAL A 201 8.91 -16.85 -7.76
CA VAL A 201 8.86 -15.39 -7.87
C VAL A 201 8.95 -14.75 -6.49
N LEU A 202 8.20 -15.25 -5.49
CA LEU A 202 8.29 -14.76 -4.12
C LEU A 202 9.70 -14.93 -3.52
N ARG A 203 10.28 -16.11 -3.67
CA ARG A 203 11.65 -16.40 -3.15
C ARG A 203 12.69 -15.48 -3.80
N GLY A 204 12.64 -15.34 -5.12
CA GLY A 204 13.56 -14.47 -5.86
C GLY A 204 13.41 -13.00 -5.46
N ALA A 205 12.19 -12.51 -5.36
CA ALA A 205 11.92 -11.13 -4.93
C ALA A 205 12.33 -10.90 -3.47
N ALA A 206 12.05 -11.83 -2.56
CA ALA A 206 12.47 -11.73 -1.16
C ALA A 206 14.00 -11.76 -1.00
N LEU A 207 14.70 -12.62 -1.75
CA LEU A 207 16.16 -12.65 -1.78
C LEU A 207 16.75 -11.35 -2.34
N CYS A 208 16.19 -10.84 -3.44
CA CYS A 208 16.62 -9.57 -4.02
C CYS A 208 16.41 -8.41 -3.04
N PHE A 209 15.25 -8.35 -2.38
CA PHE A 209 14.95 -7.36 -1.34
C PHE A 209 15.95 -7.43 -0.18
N SER A 210 16.19 -8.62 0.37
CA SER A 210 17.10 -8.84 1.50
C SER A 210 18.55 -8.53 1.14
N ALA A 211 19.00 -8.95 -0.05
CA ALA A 211 20.34 -8.65 -0.55
C ALA A 211 20.54 -7.15 -0.77
N SER A 212 19.56 -6.47 -1.39
CA SER A 212 19.62 -5.01 -1.59
C SER A 212 19.68 -4.27 -0.25
N LEU A 213 18.90 -4.70 0.73
CA LEU A 213 18.91 -4.11 2.07
C LEU A 213 20.25 -4.31 2.77
N ALA A 214 20.81 -5.52 2.72
CA ALA A 214 22.12 -5.83 3.31
C ALA A 214 23.25 -5.04 2.63
N LEU A 215 23.25 -4.96 1.30
CA LEU A 215 24.24 -4.20 0.54
C LEU A 215 24.13 -2.69 0.77
N SER A 216 22.94 -2.18 1.05
CA SER A 216 22.73 -0.78 1.40
C SER A 216 23.47 -0.36 2.68
N ALA A 217 23.72 -1.31 3.61
CA ALA A 217 24.46 -1.02 4.82
C ALA A 217 25.96 -0.67 4.59
N VAL A 218 26.52 -1.11 3.47
CA VAL A 218 27.93 -0.88 3.10
C VAL A 218 28.11 0.02 1.88
N ALA A 219 27.00 0.45 1.27
CA ALA A 219 27.07 1.31 0.09
C ALA A 219 27.43 2.76 0.46
N THR A 220 28.51 3.25 -0.10
CA THR A 220 29.01 4.63 0.11
C THR A 220 28.99 5.44 -1.17
N GLN A 221 28.87 4.79 -2.33
CA GLN A 221 28.89 5.46 -3.62
C GLN A 221 27.47 5.86 -4.06
N ALA A 222 27.32 7.07 -4.58
CA ALA A 222 26.04 7.67 -4.97
C ALA A 222 25.23 6.77 -5.94
N TRP A 223 25.89 6.28 -6.99
CA TRP A 223 25.23 5.39 -7.97
C TRP A 223 24.78 4.07 -7.35
N ALA A 224 25.58 3.51 -6.42
CA ALA A 224 25.24 2.28 -5.72
C ALA A 224 24.02 2.47 -4.80
N MET A 225 23.95 3.58 -4.07
CA MET A 225 22.83 3.93 -3.21
C MET A 225 21.53 4.05 -4.02
N GLY A 226 21.56 4.75 -5.16
CA GLY A 226 20.41 4.88 -6.05
C GLY A 226 19.98 3.53 -6.66
N ALA A 227 20.94 2.75 -7.17
CA ALA A 227 20.66 1.44 -7.77
C ALA A 227 20.10 0.43 -6.76
N LEU A 228 20.69 0.37 -5.54
CA LEU A 228 20.22 -0.51 -4.48
C LEU A 228 18.83 -0.11 -3.98
N GLY A 229 18.55 1.19 -3.85
CA GLY A 229 17.22 1.69 -3.54
C GLY A 229 16.19 1.28 -4.59
N LEU A 230 16.52 1.43 -5.88
CA LEU A 230 15.64 1.01 -6.97
C LEU A 230 15.37 -0.50 -6.95
N LEU A 231 16.40 -1.33 -6.75
CA LEU A 231 16.25 -2.78 -6.62
C LEU A 231 15.44 -3.17 -5.38
N LEU A 232 15.71 -2.54 -4.25
CA LEU A 232 15.01 -2.77 -2.99
C LEU A 232 13.50 -2.57 -3.14
N PHE A 233 13.09 -1.40 -3.61
CA PHE A 233 11.67 -1.08 -3.74
C PHE A 233 11.01 -1.84 -4.89
N SER A 234 11.72 -2.11 -5.99
CA SER A 234 11.19 -2.94 -7.08
C SER A 234 10.92 -4.37 -6.60
N ALA A 235 11.83 -4.96 -5.83
CA ALA A 235 11.63 -6.27 -5.23
C ALA A 235 10.48 -6.27 -4.20
N ALA A 236 10.37 -5.23 -3.37
CA ALA A 236 9.26 -5.08 -2.43
C ALA A 236 7.89 -5.05 -3.14
N THR A 237 7.79 -4.33 -4.27
CA THR A 237 6.54 -4.23 -5.04
C THR A 237 6.11 -5.55 -5.67
N LEU A 238 7.02 -6.48 -5.91
CA LEU A 238 6.72 -7.83 -6.39
C LEU A 238 6.23 -8.75 -5.26
N CYS A 239 6.82 -8.64 -4.06
CA CYS A 239 6.50 -9.52 -2.94
C CYS A 239 5.04 -9.37 -2.47
N GLN A 240 4.54 -8.15 -2.34
CA GLN A 240 3.22 -7.88 -1.74
C GLN A 240 2.05 -8.54 -2.49
N PRO A 241 1.90 -8.37 -3.83
CA PRO A 241 0.82 -9.04 -4.57
C PRO A 241 0.92 -10.56 -4.53
N VAL A 242 2.14 -11.09 -4.58
CA VAL A 242 2.40 -12.53 -4.54
C VAL A 242 2.03 -13.11 -3.17
N LEU A 243 2.38 -12.42 -2.07
CA LEU A 243 1.96 -12.78 -0.73
C LEU A 243 0.42 -12.77 -0.61
N ASN A 244 -0.26 -11.75 -1.11
CA ASN A 244 -1.71 -11.67 -1.10
C ASN A 244 -2.35 -12.84 -1.90
N THR A 245 -1.76 -13.21 -3.03
CA THR A 245 -2.20 -14.36 -3.82
C THR A 245 -2.08 -15.67 -3.03
N ILE A 246 -0.93 -15.92 -2.41
CA ILE A 246 -0.72 -17.11 -1.57
C ILE A 246 -1.71 -17.14 -0.40
N ALA A 247 -1.89 -15.99 0.27
CA ALA A 247 -2.87 -15.87 1.37
C ALA A 247 -4.28 -16.26 0.92
N SER A 248 -4.69 -15.80 -0.27
CA SER A 248 -6.01 -16.10 -0.81
C SER A 248 -6.24 -17.59 -1.09
N HIS A 249 -5.18 -18.36 -1.33
CA HIS A 249 -5.23 -19.81 -1.49
C HIS A 249 -5.22 -20.58 -0.16
N LEU A 250 -4.65 -20.01 0.89
CA LEU A 250 -4.58 -20.63 2.22
C LEU A 250 -5.89 -20.48 3.00
N VAL A 251 -6.75 -19.54 2.60
CA VAL A 251 -7.99 -19.22 3.29
C VAL A 251 -9.19 -19.56 2.41
N THR A 252 -10.23 -20.18 3.00
CA THR A 252 -11.46 -20.51 2.25
C THR A 252 -12.19 -19.26 1.79
N PRO A 253 -12.93 -19.30 0.66
CA PRO A 253 -13.68 -18.15 0.16
C PRO A 253 -14.57 -17.47 1.21
N ALA A 254 -15.24 -18.27 2.06
CA ALA A 254 -16.12 -17.78 3.12
C ALA A 254 -15.39 -17.00 4.24
N SER A 255 -14.11 -17.30 4.49
CA SER A 255 -13.31 -16.66 5.56
C SER A 255 -12.33 -15.60 5.05
N ARG A 256 -12.27 -15.34 3.74
CA ARG A 256 -11.39 -14.31 3.17
C ARG A 256 -11.69 -12.92 3.70
N GLY A 257 -12.98 -12.55 3.82
CA GLY A 257 -13.38 -11.25 4.35
C GLY A 257 -12.91 -11.00 5.78
N GLN A 258 -12.93 -12.04 6.64
CA GLN A 258 -12.42 -11.96 8.01
C GLN A 258 -10.89 -11.93 8.10
N PHE A 259 -10.21 -12.52 7.12
CA PHE A 259 -8.75 -12.62 7.13
C PHE A 259 -8.09 -11.34 6.60
N PHE A 260 -8.69 -10.67 5.62
CA PHE A 260 -8.15 -9.47 4.98
C PHE A 260 -8.75 -8.15 5.52
N GLY A 261 -9.85 -8.18 6.27
CA GLY A 261 -10.50 -7.04 6.93
C GLY A 261 -10.06 -6.89 8.36
#